data_bdb0be34cec636bbc935e2b85a7cedd3
#
_entry.id   bdb0be34cec636bbc935e2b85a7cedd3
#
_cell.length_a   1.000
_cell.length_b   1.000
_cell.length_c   1.000
_cell.angle_alpha   90.00
_cell.angle_beta   90.00
_cell.angle_gamma   90.00
#
_symmetry.space_group_name_H-M   'P 1'
#
loop_
_entity.id
_entity.type
_entity.pdbx_description
1 polymer ?
#
loop_
_entity_poly.entity_id
_entity_poly.type
_entity_poly.pdbx_seq_one_letter_code
_entity_poly.pdbx_strand_id
1 'polypeptide(L)'
;MGSGFKGNAGHYHSISENLPVMKEKYPYKNGYFGEIGKNKKNRTIRNIESDNPSKTAKEFYDTLTHGGKEEIIYDKTGKEKGFKTTLADGSVVTWRNVSSSDGSPAVDINIEYSSDNGGIKQQKIHFITGGSNNGND
;
A
#
# COMPACT_ATOMS: atom_id res chain seq x y z
N MET A 1 -8.17 -13.29 -17.69
CA MET A 1 -8.04 -13.68 -16.96
C MET A 1 -8.73 -13.27 -15.97
N GLY A 2 -8.86 -13.87 -15.21
CA GLY A 2 -9.73 -13.49 -14.22
C GLY A 2 -9.35 -12.18 -13.68
N SER A 3 -10.06 -11.25 -14.08
CA SER A 3 -9.83 -9.98 -13.54
C SER A 3 -9.99 -10.13 -12.06
N GLY A 4 -9.56 -9.71 -11.21
CA GLY A 4 -9.67 -9.89 -9.79
C GLY A 4 -8.70 -10.90 -9.21
N PHE A 5 -7.95 -11.57 -10.06
CA PHE A 5 -6.96 -12.53 -9.58
C PHE A 5 -5.57 -12.13 -9.98
N LYS A 6 -4.65 -12.26 -9.05
CA LYS A 6 -3.23 -12.11 -9.31
C LYS A 6 -2.58 -13.41 -8.86
N GLY A 7 -1.99 -14.15 -9.78
CA GLY A 7 -1.42 -15.41 -9.46
C GLY A 7 -2.33 -16.55 -9.84
N ASN A 8 -2.10 -17.69 -9.29
CA ASN A 8 -2.80 -18.90 -9.69
C ASN A 8 -4.23 -18.95 -9.20
N ALA A 9 -5.11 -19.43 -10.06
CA ALA A 9 -6.47 -19.69 -9.66
C ALA A 9 -6.46 -20.74 -8.54
N GLY A 10 -7.23 -20.51 -7.51
CA GLY A 10 -7.35 -21.45 -6.41
C GLY A 10 -6.26 -21.33 -5.36
N HIS A 11 -5.29 -20.46 -5.55
CA HIS A 11 -4.26 -20.26 -4.55
C HIS A 11 -4.01 -18.77 -4.36
N TYR A 12 -4.34 -18.28 -3.18
CA TYR A 12 -4.09 -16.88 -2.85
C TYR A 12 -2.89 -16.77 -1.92
N HIS A 13 -2.09 -15.73 -2.14
CA HIS A 13 -0.95 -15.45 -1.27
C HIS A 13 -1.40 -14.74 -0.02
N SER A 14 -0.65 -14.96 1.06
CA SER A 14 -0.75 -14.10 2.23
C SER A 14 0.16 -12.90 2.02
N ILE A 15 -0.07 -11.85 2.80
CA ILE A 15 0.78 -10.67 2.67
C ILE A 15 2.22 -11.00 3.08
N SER A 16 2.40 -11.92 4.02
CA SER A 16 3.73 -12.31 4.46
C SER A 16 4.56 -12.97 3.34
N GLU A 17 3.88 -13.59 2.38
CA GLU A 17 4.61 -14.20 1.27
C GLU A 17 5.23 -13.15 0.34
N ASN A 18 4.65 -11.96 0.32
CA ASN A 18 5.13 -10.89 -0.55
C ASN A 18 6.09 -9.95 0.15
N LEU A 19 6.20 -10.04 1.47
CA LEU A 19 7.04 -9.12 2.24
C LEU A 19 8.53 -9.18 1.91
N PRO A 20 9.14 -10.37 1.69
CA PRO A 20 10.59 -10.38 1.41
C PRO A 20 10.98 -9.51 0.22
N VAL A 21 10.20 -9.54 -0.86
CA VAL A 21 10.47 -8.70 -2.03
C VAL A 21 10.30 -7.23 -1.68
N MET A 22 9.25 -6.93 -0.92
CA MET A 22 8.96 -5.55 -0.52
C MET A 22 10.06 -4.96 0.33
N LYS A 23 10.60 -5.76 1.25
CA LYS A 23 11.65 -5.28 2.15
C LYS A 23 12.94 -4.94 1.40
N GLU A 24 13.17 -5.59 0.27
CA GLU A 24 14.34 -5.29 -0.55
C GLU A 24 14.16 -4.03 -1.37
N LYS A 25 12.92 -3.72 -1.74
CA LYS A 25 12.66 -2.59 -2.64
C LYS A 25 12.36 -1.29 -1.91
N TYR A 26 11.84 -1.36 -0.69
CA TYR A 26 11.36 -0.17 0.02
C TYR A 26 11.86 -0.15 1.45
N PRO A 27 12.08 1.04 2.01
CA PRO A 27 12.46 1.15 3.42
C PRO A 27 11.43 0.48 4.31
N TYR A 28 11.88 -0.35 5.25
CA TYR A 28 10.98 -1.10 6.12
C TYR A 28 11.64 -1.29 7.47
N LYS A 29 10.92 -0.97 8.54
CA LYS A 29 11.45 -1.10 9.89
C LYS A 29 10.31 -1.26 10.88
N ASN A 30 10.42 -2.26 11.74
CA ASN A 30 9.47 -2.48 12.83
C ASN A 30 8.02 -2.63 12.37
N GLY A 31 7.84 -3.23 11.18
CA GLY A 31 6.49 -3.46 10.65
C GLY A 31 5.94 -2.33 9.81
N TYR A 32 6.71 -1.25 9.62
CA TYR A 32 6.27 -0.09 8.85
C TYR A 32 7.16 0.17 7.66
N PHE A 33 6.55 0.58 6.55
CA PHE A 33 7.28 1.04 5.39
C PHE A 33 7.48 2.55 5.46
N GLY A 34 8.58 3.02 4.88
CA GLY A 34 8.82 4.45 4.79
C GLY A 34 9.10 5.08 6.14
N GLU A 35 8.86 6.38 6.21
CA GLU A 35 9.14 7.15 7.40
C GLU A 35 7.88 7.80 7.94
N ILE A 36 7.89 8.15 9.21
CA ILE A 36 6.77 8.86 9.83
C ILE A 36 6.52 10.15 9.06
N GLY A 37 5.22 10.43 8.80
CA GLY A 37 4.86 11.67 8.14
C GLY A 37 5.14 12.89 8.99
N LYS A 38 4.84 14.07 8.43
CA LYS A 38 5.12 15.32 9.12
C LYS A 38 4.47 15.41 10.48
N ASN A 39 3.27 14.86 10.60
CA ASN A 39 2.61 14.81 11.89
C ASN A 39 3.10 13.60 12.65
N LYS A 40 4.13 13.77 13.42
CA LYS A 40 4.79 12.66 14.09
C LYS A 40 3.98 12.02 15.21
N LYS A 41 2.75 12.48 15.40
CA LYS A 41 1.88 11.91 16.44
C LYS A 41 1.31 10.54 16.06
N ASN A 42 1.21 10.26 14.77
CA ASN A 42 0.62 9.00 14.33
C ASN A 42 1.61 8.21 13.50
N ARG A 43 2.21 7.19 14.12
CA ARG A 43 3.22 6.40 13.43
C ARG A 43 2.64 5.54 12.31
N THR A 44 1.33 5.39 12.23
CA THR A 44 0.73 4.61 11.17
C THR A 44 0.59 5.42 9.87
N ILE A 45 0.86 6.70 9.90
CA ILE A 45 0.87 7.54 8.70
C ILE A 45 2.31 7.67 8.24
N ARG A 46 2.59 7.08 7.06
CA ARG A 46 3.96 6.93 6.57
C ARG A 46 4.14 7.66 5.24
N ASN A 47 5.38 7.97 4.92
CA ASN A 47 5.74 8.58 3.64
C ASN A 47 6.84 7.77 2.97
N ILE A 48 6.71 7.59 1.66
CA ILE A 48 7.78 7.06 0.82
C ILE A 48 8.02 8.11 -0.26
N GLU A 49 9.27 8.54 -0.41
CA GLU A 49 9.63 9.53 -1.42
C GLU A 49 9.90 8.86 -2.76
N SER A 50 9.53 9.54 -3.83
CA SER A 50 9.71 9.00 -5.17
C SER A 50 9.74 10.13 -6.19
N ASP A 51 10.51 9.93 -7.27
CA ASP A 51 10.50 10.87 -8.39
C ASP A 51 9.19 10.80 -9.14
N ASN A 52 8.47 9.68 -9.03
CA ASN A 52 7.19 9.51 -9.68
C ASN A 52 6.25 8.81 -8.71
N PRO A 53 5.64 9.58 -7.80
CA PRO A 53 4.80 8.99 -6.74
C PRO A 53 3.69 8.07 -7.25
N SER A 54 3.01 8.45 -8.32
CA SER A 54 1.92 7.63 -8.84
C SER A 54 2.40 6.26 -9.31
N LYS A 55 3.51 6.25 -10.02
CA LYS A 55 4.07 4.99 -10.51
C LYS A 55 4.57 4.13 -9.36
N THR A 56 5.27 4.74 -8.42
CA THR A 56 5.81 3.99 -7.29
C THR A 56 4.70 3.41 -6.42
N ALA A 57 3.65 4.20 -6.19
CA ALA A 57 2.51 3.73 -5.39
C ALA A 57 1.86 2.51 -6.06
N LYS A 58 1.69 2.56 -7.38
CA LYS A 58 1.06 1.45 -8.08
C LYS A 58 1.94 0.21 -8.06
N GLU A 59 3.24 0.38 -8.23
CA GLU A 59 4.18 -0.74 -8.17
C GLU A 59 4.24 -1.33 -6.77
N PHE A 60 4.23 -0.47 -5.75
CA PHE A 60 4.20 -0.92 -4.36
C PHE A 60 2.96 -1.78 -4.13
N TYR A 61 1.81 -1.25 -4.53
CA TYR A 61 0.55 -1.96 -4.38
C TYR A 61 0.57 -3.30 -5.14
N ASP A 62 0.99 -3.28 -6.39
CA ASP A 62 0.98 -4.49 -7.21
C ASP A 62 1.88 -5.58 -6.63
N THR A 63 3.05 -5.20 -6.14
CA THR A 63 3.98 -6.18 -5.58
C THR A 63 3.48 -6.74 -4.25
N LEU A 64 2.99 -5.86 -3.38
CA LEU A 64 2.52 -6.29 -2.07
C LEU A 64 1.27 -7.16 -2.17
N THR A 65 0.43 -6.91 -3.18
CA THR A 65 -0.83 -7.61 -3.32
C THR A 65 -0.77 -8.78 -4.31
N HIS A 66 0.42 -9.12 -4.76
CA HIS A 66 0.58 -10.23 -5.70
C HIS A 66 -0.07 -11.50 -5.12
N GLY A 67 -0.87 -12.16 -5.94
CA GLY A 67 -1.54 -13.39 -5.51
C GLY A 67 -2.81 -13.17 -4.72
N GLY A 68 -3.29 -11.93 -4.61
CA GLY A 68 -4.54 -11.65 -3.92
C GLY A 68 -5.70 -11.43 -4.87
N LYS A 69 -6.87 -11.21 -4.31
CA LYS A 69 -8.09 -10.97 -5.08
C LYS A 69 -8.36 -9.48 -5.15
N GLU A 70 -8.34 -8.93 -6.36
CA GLU A 70 -8.47 -7.49 -6.56
C GLU A 70 -9.87 -7.08 -6.97
N GLU A 71 -10.31 -5.93 -6.46
CA GLU A 71 -11.60 -5.33 -6.80
C GLU A 71 -11.39 -3.85 -7.08
N ILE A 72 -12.24 -3.28 -7.93
CA ILE A 72 -12.22 -1.84 -8.21
C ILE A 72 -13.03 -1.12 -7.15
N ILE A 73 -12.54 0.04 -6.70
CA ILE A 73 -13.25 0.88 -5.75
C ILE A 73 -13.86 2.06 -6.52
N TYR A 74 -15.13 2.35 -6.24
CA TYR A 74 -15.85 3.45 -6.87
C TYR A 74 -16.19 4.51 -5.85
N ASP A 75 -16.24 5.77 -6.31
CA ASP A 75 -16.70 6.84 -5.45
C ASP A 75 -18.24 6.92 -5.54
N LYS A 76 -18.81 7.93 -4.86
CA LYS A 76 -20.28 8.07 -4.81
C LYS A 76 -20.91 8.31 -6.15
N THR A 77 -20.14 8.82 -7.11
CA THR A 77 -20.66 9.09 -8.44
C THR A 77 -20.51 7.90 -9.38
N GLY A 78 -19.92 6.81 -8.90
CA GLY A 78 -19.70 5.65 -9.74
C GLY A 78 -18.39 5.67 -10.51
N LYS A 79 -17.53 6.65 -10.26
CA LYS A 79 -16.25 6.76 -10.93
C LYS A 79 -15.19 5.99 -10.17
N GLU A 80 -14.31 5.32 -10.91
CA GLU A 80 -13.22 4.55 -10.27
C GLU A 80 -12.28 5.47 -9.52
N LYS A 81 -11.94 5.09 -8.30
CA LYS A 81 -11.00 5.86 -7.50
C LYS A 81 -9.83 5.04 -6.98
N GLY A 82 -9.80 3.75 -7.26
CA GLY A 82 -8.68 2.91 -6.84
C GLY A 82 -9.00 1.45 -6.91
N PHE A 83 -8.14 0.69 -6.25
CA PHE A 83 -8.27 -0.77 -6.20
C PHE A 83 -8.12 -1.25 -4.77
N LYS A 84 -8.70 -2.40 -4.49
CA LYS A 84 -8.60 -3.06 -3.20
C LYS A 84 -8.29 -4.52 -3.44
N THR A 85 -7.32 -5.08 -2.72
CA THR A 85 -6.97 -6.48 -2.82
C THR A 85 -7.07 -7.14 -1.46
N THR A 86 -7.75 -8.28 -1.41
CA THR A 86 -7.83 -9.10 -0.21
C THR A 86 -6.88 -10.27 -0.37
N LEU A 87 -6.04 -10.50 0.63
CA LEU A 87 -5.05 -11.55 0.62
C LEU A 87 -5.53 -12.75 1.43
N ALA A 88 -4.81 -13.87 1.31
CA ALA A 88 -5.27 -15.12 1.90
C ALA A 88 -5.41 -15.06 3.42
N ASP A 89 -4.63 -14.19 4.06
CA ASP A 89 -4.66 -14.05 5.51
C ASP A 89 -5.72 -13.06 5.99
N GLY A 90 -6.53 -12.54 5.06
CA GLY A 90 -7.58 -11.59 5.40
C GLY A 90 -7.13 -10.15 5.39
N SER A 91 -5.84 -9.87 5.19
CA SER A 91 -5.41 -8.50 5.11
C SER A 91 -5.92 -7.86 3.82
N VAL A 92 -6.17 -6.57 3.89
CA VAL A 92 -6.74 -5.81 2.76
C VAL A 92 -5.83 -4.64 2.46
N VAL A 93 -5.40 -4.53 1.21
CA VAL A 93 -4.55 -3.44 0.77
C VAL A 93 -5.31 -2.63 -0.25
N THR A 94 -5.36 -1.32 -0.05
CA THR A 94 -6.10 -0.41 -0.92
C THR A 94 -5.15 0.58 -1.55
N TRP A 95 -5.27 0.77 -2.87
CA TRP A 95 -4.50 1.79 -3.60
C TRP A 95 -5.44 2.86 -4.07
N ARG A 96 -5.04 4.12 -3.88
CA ARG A 96 -5.77 5.28 -4.38
C ARG A 96 -4.81 6.19 -5.11
N ASN A 97 -5.23 6.63 -6.29
CA ASN A 97 -4.40 7.54 -7.06
C ASN A 97 -4.28 8.91 -6.38
N VAL A 98 -5.34 9.29 -5.66
CA VAL A 98 -5.36 10.56 -4.93
C VAL A 98 -5.94 10.31 -3.56
N SER A 99 -5.16 10.58 -2.52
CA SER A 99 -5.67 10.42 -1.16
C SER A 99 -6.57 11.59 -0.81
N SER A 100 -7.46 11.38 0.17
CA SER A 100 -8.36 12.44 0.60
C SER A 100 -7.67 13.49 1.45
N SER A 101 -6.50 13.18 2.00
CA SER A 101 -5.87 14.09 2.95
C SER A 101 -4.99 15.14 2.28
N ASP A 102 -4.11 14.76 1.36
CA ASP A 102 -3.19 15.72 0.75
C ASP A 102 -3.10 15.59 -0.77
N GLY A 103 -3.94 14.77 -1.37
CA GLY A 103 -3.94 14.60 -2.81
C GLY A 103 -2.85 13.71 -3.36
N SER A 104 -1.98 13.17 -2.53
CA SER A 104 -0.93 12.27 -3.00
C SER A 104 -1.47 10.87 -3.19
N PRO A 105 -0.83 10.07 -4.06
CA PRO A 105 -1.18 8.65 -4.14
C PRO A 105 -0.93 7.97 -2.80
N ALA A 106 -1.76 7.00 -2.46
CA ALA A 106 -1.64 6.36 -1.16
C ALA A 106 -1.97 4.89 -1.22
N VAL A 107 -1.35 4.13 -0.33
CA VAL A 107 -1.66 2.72 -0.14
C VAL A 107 -2.00 2.52 1.34
N ASP A 108 -3.18 1.97 1.60
CA ASP A 108 -3.61 1.60 2.94
C ASP A 108 -3.39 0.12 3.13
N ILE A 109 -2.78 -0.27 4.23
CA ILE A 109 -2.59 -1.68 4.58
C ILE A 109 -3.38 -1.94 5.84
N ASN A 110 -4.43 -2.73 5.73
CA ASN A 110 -5.32 -3.04 6.85
C ASN A 110 -5.03 -4.45 7.33
N ILE A 111 -4.45 -4.55 8.50
CA ILE A 111 -4.00 -5.81 9.09
C ILE A 111 -4.75 -6.05 10.38
N GLU A 112 -5.36 -7.21 10.51
CA GLU A 112 -6.06 -7.54 11.74
C GLU A 112 -5.14 -8.19 12.77
N TYR A 113 -4.25 -9.08 12.30
CA TYR A 113 -3.35 -9.80 13.19
C TYR A 113 -1.92 -9.69 12.67
N SER A 114 -1.20 -8.70 13.18
CA SER A 114 0.15 -8.39 12.70
C SER A 114 1.10 -9.57 12.83
N SER A 115 1.08 -10.25 13.97
CA SER A 115 2.02 -11.36 14.18
C SER A 115 1.80 -12.50 13.19
N ASP A 116 0.56 -12.72 12.77
CA ASP A 116 0.25 -13.77 11.82
C ASP A 116 0.56 -13.36 10.38
N ASN A 117 0.89 -12.10 10.17
CA ASN A 117 1.12 -11.55 8.83
C ASN A 117 2.56 -11.09 8.64
N GLY A 118 3.48 -11.78 9.29
CA GLY A 118 4.89 -11.47 9.12
C GLY A 118 5.36 -10.24 9.88
N GLY A 119 4.54 -9.74 10.79
CA GLY A 119 4.92 -8.58 11.60
C GLY A 119 4.57 -7.24 10.99
N ILE A 120 4.04 -7.22 9.77
CA ILE A 120 3.64 -5.96 9.16
C ILE A 120 2.45 -5.38 9.92
N LYS A 121 2.44 -4.07 10.10
CA LYS A 121 1.42 -3.40 10.88
C LYS A 121 0.49 -2.57 10.01
N GLN A 122 -0.68 -2.29 10.55
CA GLN A 122 -1.64 -1.44 9.85
C GLN A 122 -1.04 -0.06 9.65
N GLN A 123 -1.15 0.47 8.43
CA GLN A 123 -0.52 1.73 8.09
C GLN A 123 -1.10 2.30 6.82
N LYS A 124 -0.95 3.60 6.65
CA LYS A 124 -1.30 4.29 5.42
C LYS A 124 -0.04 4.98 4.92
N ILE A 125 0.31 4.72 3.67
CA ILE A 125 1.54 5.23 3.09
C ILE A 125 1.20 6.25 2.01
N HIS A 126 1.72 7.45 2.15
CA HIS A 126 1.63 8.47 1.11
C HIS A 126 2.90 8.43 0.29
N PHE A 127 2.75 8.52 -1.02
CA PHE A 127 3.90 8.54 -1.92
C PHE A 127 4.07 9.98 -2.38
N ILE A 128 5.20 10.56 -2.05
CA ILE A 128 5.43 11.99 -2.23
C ILE A 128 6.69 12.22 -3.03
N THR A 129 6.79 13.41 -3.63
CA THR A 129 8.00 13.78 -4.35
C THR A 129 9.11 14.08 -3.35
N GLY A 130 10.21 13.38 -3.49
CA GLY A 130 11.30 13.57 -2.55
C GLY A 130 12.07 14.85 -2.82
N GLY A 131 12.58 15.44 -1.75
CA GLY A 131 13.45 16.57 -1.84
C GLY A 131 12.78 17.89 -2.17
N SER A 132 11.50 17.90 -2.36
CA SER A 132 10.86 19.16 -2.63
C SER A 132 10.44 19.80 -1.29
N ASN A 133 10.88 19.48 -1.24
CA ASN A 133 10.78 19.92 -0.45
C ASN A 133 10.97 20.41 0.28
N ASN A 134 11.26 20.42 -0.14
CA ASN A 134 11.54 20.83 0.29
C ASN A 134 11.32 21.42 0.74
N GLY A 135 11.53 21.46 0.60
CA GLY A 135 11.47 21.94 1.05
C GLY A 135 11.03 22.67 1.43
N ASN A 136 11.00 22.76 1.28
CA ASN A 136 10.72 23.37 1.59
C ASN A 136 10.43 23.59 2.30
N ASP A 137 10.53 23.43 2.29
CA ASP A 137 10.49 23.65 2.81
C ASP A 137 10.47 23.84 3.30
#